data_33e0ee9900d469a0660a347846dfa4be
#
_entry.id   33e0ee9900d469a0660a347846dfa4be
#
_cell.length_a   1.000
_cell.length_b   1.000
_cell.length_c   1.000
_cell.angle_alpha   90.00
_cell.angle_beta   90.00
_cell.angle_gamma   90.00
#
_symmetry.space_group_name_H-M   'P 1'
#
loop_
_entity.id
_entity.type
_entity.pdbx_description
1 polymer ?
#
loop_
_entity_poly.entity_id
_entity_poly.type
_entity_poly.pdbx_seq_one_letter_code
_entity_poly.pdbx_strand_id
1 'polypeptide(L)'
;SSLVGSEMCIRDRSNESANSLFLKYKNDNDAYYVLEAPIVQKGVISDLHPFSINTIRVVTLYDTNKDIVHIMSTMIRMGNNNNYRDNFHNGGIGAVIDKETGVIVSRGFDMYGNTYIYHPLTNKQIVGTCIPYWEEVKKFSEEAARLTPSVKYIGWDIVVNENGKLLLVEGNSSPDPDFQQLHYKGLWQDYKQLMKSVK
;
A
#
# COMPACT_ATOMS: atom_id res chain seq x y z
N SER A 1 6.99 -18.22 -5.05
CA SER A 1 7.95 -17.64 -6.00
C SER A 1 7.48 -16.24 -6.30
N SER A 2 8.11 -15.27 -5.65
CA SER A 2 7.94 -13.87 -5.98
C SER A 2 8.27 -13.69 -7.44
N LEU A 3 7.31 -13.22 -8.22
CA LEU A 3 7.57 -12.55 -9.48
C LEU A 3 8.27 -11.21 -9.18
N VAL A 4 9.46 -11.28 -8.64
CA VAL A 4 10.45 -10.22 -8.76
C VAL A 4 11.10 -10.46 -10.11
N GLY A 5 10.30 -10.43 -11.16
CA GLY A 5 10.77 -10.07 -12.47
C GLY A 5 11.23 -8.63 -12.33
N SER A 6 12.33 -8.32 -12.93
CA SER A 6 12.89 -7.00 -13.11
C SER A 6 11.88 -6.11 -13.88
N GLU A 7 10.79 -5.75 -13.24
CA GLU A 7 9.96 -4.65 -13.68
C GLU A 7 10.78 -3.40 -13.48
N MET A 8 11.53 -3.08 -14.49
CA MET A 8 12.16 -1.78 -14.61
C MET A 8 11.01 -0.82 -14.90
N CYS A 9 10.36 -0.37 -13.81
CA CYS A 9 9.42 0.73 -13.88
C CYS A 9 10.23 1.93 -14.40
N ILE A 10 10.21 2.14 -15.72
CA ILE A 10 10.80 3.33 -16.34
C ILE A 10 9.87 4.49 -16.01
N ARG A 11 9.86 4.90 -14.76
CA ARG A 11 9.46 6.26 -14.37
C ARG A 11 10.63 7.17 -14.70
N ASP A 12 10.92 7.25 -16.00
CA ASP A 12 11.99 8.10 -16.41
C ASP A 12 11.58 9.56 -16.23
N ARG A 13 12.49 10.32 -15.67
CA ARG A 13 12.45 11.78 -15.57
C ARG A 13 12.68 12.45 -16.92
N SER A 14 12.79 11.66 -17.98
CA SER A 14 12.97 12.15 -19.33
C SER A 14 11.61 12.59 -19.88
N ASN A 15 11.60 13.75 -20.52
CA ASN A 15 10.53 14.21 -21.39
C ASN A 15 10.43 13.34 -22.66
N GLU A 16 10.86 12.08 -22.62
CA GLU A 16 10.77 11.17 -23.73
C GLU A 16 9.31 10.81 -23.97
N SER A 17 8.87 10.93 -25.20
CA SER A 17 7.52 10.53 -25.60
C SER A 17 7.37 9.02 -25.49
N ALA A 18 6.15 8.52 -25.26
CA ALA A 18 5.83 7.09 -25.29
C ALA A 18 6.32 6.40 -26.58
N ASN A 19 6.31 7.11 -27.71
CA ASN A 19 6.82 6.62 -28.97
C ASN A 19 8.33 6.42 -28.98
N SER A 20 9.11 7.30 -28.35
CA SER A 20 10.57 7.15 -28.30
C SER A 20 10.96 5.99 -27.38
N LEU A 21 10.27 5.80 -26.27
CA LEU A 21 10.44 4.64 -25.37
C LEU A 21 10.09 3.34 -26.11
N PHE A 22 8.96 3.31 -26.80
CA PHE A 22 8.57 2.15 -27.60
C PHE A 22 9.63 1.81 -28.66
N LEU A 23 10.15 2.78 -29.40
CA LEU A 23 11.18 2.58 -30.40
C LEU A 23 12.51 2.07 -29.82
N LYS A 24 12.85 2.51 -28.61
CA LYS A 24 14.05 2.09 -27.88
C LYS A 24 14.00 0.62 -27.49
N TYR A 25 12.84 0.13 -27.07
CA TYR A 25 12.68 -1.20 -26.50
C TYR A 25 12.01 -2.23 -27.42
N LYS A 26 11.43 -1.81 -28.54
CA LYS A 26 10.69 -2.69 -29.48
C LYS A 26 11.50 -3.88 -30.05
N ASN A 27 12.83 -3.77 -30.05
CA ASN A 27 13.73 -4.79 -30.59
C ASN A 27 14.39 -5.63 -29.48
N ASP A 28 14.03 -5.43 -28.22
CA ASP A 28 14.50 -6.25 -27.12
C ASP A 28 13.66 -7.54 -27.06
N ASN A 29 14.20 -8.61 -27.62
CA ASN A 29 13.51 -9.90 -27.71
C ASN A 29 13.53 -10.69 -26.41
N ASP A 30 14.31 -10.26 -25.42
CA ASP A 30 14.52 -10.97 -24.15
C ASP A 30 13.71 -10.40 -22.99
N ALA A 31 12.94 -9.31 -23.23
CA ALA A 31 12.16 -8.66 -22.18
C ALA A 31 10.74 -8.28 -22.65
N TYR A 32 9.80 -8.40 -21.72
CA TYR A 32 8.44 -7.85 -21.88
C TYR A 32 8.38 -6.53 -21.11
N TYR A 33 7.82 -5.51 -21.75
CA TYR A 33 7.68 -4.18 -21.16
C TYR A 33 6.20 -3.86 -21.00
N VAL A 34 5.85 -3.35 -19.83
CA VAL A 34 4.51 -2.79 -19.55
C VAL A 34 4.66 -1.28 -19.43
N LEU A 35 3.87 -0.56 -20.21
CA LEU A 35 3.80 0.90 -20.15
C LEU A 35 2.54 1.29 -19.36
N GLU A 36 2.72 1.91 -18.22
CA GLU A 36 1.63 2.37 -17.36
C GLU A 36 1.65 3.88 -17.21
N ALA A 37 0.46 4.48 -17.11
CA ALA A 37 0.34 5.88 -16.76
C ALA A 37 0.76 6.09 -15.30
N PRO A 38 1.54 7.14 -14.98
CA PRO A 38 1.91 7.44 -13.61
C PRO A 38 0.68 7.78 -12.78
N ILE A 39 0.63 7.24 -11.56
CA ILE A 39 -0.38 7.64 -10.58
C ILE A 39 0.07 8.97 -9.96
N VAL A 40 -0.80 9.96 -9.98
CA VAL A 40 -0.57 11.25 -9.34
C VAL A 40 -1.42 11.33 -8.07
N GLN A 41 -0.79 11.65 -6.94
CA GLN A 41 -1.47 11.95 -5.67
C GLN A 41 -1.40 13.44 -5.37
N LYS A 42 -2.43 13.94 -4.69
CA LYS A 42 -2.47 15.32 -4.15
C LYS A 42 -3.11 15.33 -2.77
N GLY A 43 -2.95 16.44 -2.06
CA GLY A 43 -3.54 16.66 -0.74
C GLY A 43 -2.78 15.96 0.38
N VAL A 44 -3.46 15.76 1.50
CA VAL A 44 -2.87 15.39 2.79
C VAL A 44 -1.98 14.15 2.75
N ILE A 45 -2.35 13.12 1.95
CA ILE A 45 -1.53 11.92 1.82
C ILE A 45 -0.24 12.23 1.04
N SER A 46 -0.35 12.93 -0.10
CA SER A 46 0.82 13.33 -0.89
C SER A 46 1.76 14.25 -0.11
N ASP A 47 1.21 15.11 0.74
CA ASP A 47 1.98 16.04 1.55
C ASP A 47 2.88 15.34 2.58
N LEU A 48 2.53 14.13 3.01
CA LEU A 48 3.38 13.33 3.89
C LEU A 48 4.72 13.02 3.19
N HIS A 49 4.67 12.54 1.94
CA HIS A 49 5.86 12.34 1.12
C HIS A 49 5.53 12.53 -0.37
N PRO A 50 5.85 13.68 -0.97
CA PRO A 50 5.42 14.03 -2.33
C PRO A 50 6.25 13.37 -3.44
N PHE A 51 7.38 12.73 -3.11
CA PHE A 51 8.30 12.15 -4.09
C PHE A 51 7.94 10.71 -4.49
N SER A 52 7.07 10.05 -3.73
CA SER A 52 6.54 8.72 -4.04
C SER A 52 5.03 8.69 -3.88
N ILE A 53 4.41 7.65 -4.38
CA ILE A 53 3.05 7.29 -4.00
C ILE A 53 3.08 6.84 -2.55
N ASN A 54 2.13 7.34 -1.72
CA ASN A 54 1.92 6.84 -0.38
C ASN A 54 0.76 5.85 -0.42
N THR A 55 1.04 4.59 -0.08
CA THR A 55 0.13 3.47 -0.29
C THR A 55 -0.60 3.09 0.99
N ILE A 56 -1.92 2.91 0.91
CA ILE A 56 -2.74 2.40 2.00
C ILE A 56 -2.76 0.87 1.88
N ARG A 57 -2.17 0.18 2.87
CA ARG A 57 -2.24 -1.27 3.00
C ARG A 57 -3.45 -1.65 3.85
N VAL A 58 -4.41 -2.34 3.25
CA VAL A 58 -5.55 -2.95 3.96
C VAL A 58 -5.40 -4.45 3.89
N VAL A 59 -5.36 -5.12 5.03
CA VAL A 59 -5.33 -6.59 5.09
C VAL A 59 -6.71 -7.11 5.40
N THR A 60 -7.21 -8.00 4.56
CA THR A 60 -8.55 -8.60 4.71
C THR A 60 -8.48 -10.10 4.91
N LEU A 61 -9.46 -10.63 5.65
CA LEU A 61 -9.77 -12.05 5.76
C LEU A 61 -11.23 -12.26 5.35
N TYR A 62 -11.46 -13.00 4.26
CA TYR A 62 -12.80 -13.25 3.73
C TYR A 62 -13.38 -14.59 4.23
N ASP A 63 -14.44 -14.51 5.03
CA ASP A 63 -15.27 -15.66 5.39
C ASP A 63 -16.29 -15.92 4.29
N THR A 64 -15.95 -16.79 3.36
CA THR A 64 -16.80 -17.14 2.21
C THR A 64 -18.08 -17.87 2.60
N ASN A 65 -18.13 -18.51 3.78
CA ASN A 65 -19.33 -19.22 4.24
C ASN A 65 -20.41 -18.27 4.76
N LYS A 66 -19.98 -17.13 5.31
CA LYS A 66 -20.90 -16.13 5.87
C LYS A 66 -21.02 -14.89 4.98
N ASP A 67 -20.23 -14.81 3.90
CA ASP A 67 -20.04 -13.60 3.07
C ASP A 67 -19.62 -12.35 3.88
N ILE A 68 -18.71 -12.56 4.84
CA ILE A 68 -18.19 -11.46 5.68
C ILE A 68 -16.71 -11.27 5.38
N VAL A 69 -16.34 -10.03 5.04
CA VAL A 69 -14.95 -9.63 4.93
C VAL A 69 -14.52 -8.92 6.22
N HIS A 70 -13.52 -9.48 6.88
CA HIS A 70 -12.93 -8.89 8.09
C HIS A 70 -11.71 -8.04 7.71
N ILE A 71 -11.70 -6.78 8.08
CA ILE A 71 -10.49 -5.94 8.00
C ILE A 71 -9.62 -6.26 9.20
N MET A 72 -8.46 -6.85 8.93
CA MET A 72 -7.53 -7.36 9.93
C MET A 72 -6.58 -6.28 10.43
N SER A 73 -5.95 -5.55 9.52
CA SER A 73 -5.06 -4.44 9.80
C SER A 73 -5.08 -3.40 8.70
N THR A 74 -4.77 -2.16 9.07
CA THR A 74 -4.74 -1.03 8.16
C THR A 74 -3.54 -0.15 8.45
N MET A 75 -2.78 0.18 7.43
CA MET A 75 -1.52 0.91 7.53
C MET A 75 -1.30 1.81 6.33
N ILE A 76 -0.53 2.86 6.51
CA ILE A 76 0.01 3.67 5.42
C ILE A 76 1.50 3.37 5.25
N ARG A 77 1.97 3.29 4.02
CA ARG A 77 3.38 3.27 3.65
C ARG A 77 3.74 4.59 3.00
N MET A 78 4.85 5.15 3.40
CA MET A 78 5.38 6.43 2.94
C MET A 78 6.84 6.24 2.54
N GLY A 79 7.29 6.91 1.50
CA GLY A 79 8.71 6.97 1.20
C GLY A 79 9.49 7.71 2.28
N ASN A 80 10.80 7.57 2.29
CA ASN A 80 11.69 8.27 3.26
C ASN A 80 12.96 8.82 2.60
N ASN A 81 12.97 8.91 1.30
CA ASN A 81 14.09 9.46 0.54
C ASN A 81 13.55 10.16 -0.72
N ASN A 82 14.43 10.79 -1.46
CA ASN A 82 14.05 11.46 -2.72
C ASN A 82 13.76 10.45 -3.84
N ASN A 83 13.59 9.15 -3.52
CA ASN A 83 13.22 8.12 -4.45
C ASN A 83 11.68 7.99 -4.53
N TYR A 84 11.22 7.46 -5.64
CA TYR A 84 9.79 7.26 -5.94
C TYR A 84 9.17 6.00 -5.29
N ARG A 85 9.93 5.27 -4.45
CA ARG A 85 9.47 4.03 -3.79
C ARG A 85 9.10 4.28 -2.34
N ASP A 86 7.94 3.78 -1.94
CA ASP A 86 7.44 3.76 -0.56
C ASP A 86 7.70 2.43 0.16
N ASN A 87 8.50 1.55 -0.45
CA ASN A 87 8.73 0.20 0.06
C ASN A 87 9.43 0.24 1.43
N PHE A 88 8.77 -0.33 2.44
CA PHE A 88 9.24 -0.41 3.81
C PHE A 88 10.65 -1.03 3.93
N HIS A 89 10.92 -2.13 3.22
CA HIS A 89 12.22 -2.80 3.23
C HIS A 89 13.34 -1.99 2.52
N ASN A 90 12.99 -0.94 1.81
CA ASN A 90 13.95 0.00 1.21
C ASN A 90 14.06 1.31 2.00
N GLY A 91 13.74 1.29 3.29
CA GLY A 91 13.83 2.44 4.19
C GLY A 91 12.58 3.33 4.19
N GLY A 92 11.45 2.87 3.67
CA GLY A 92 10.17 3.55 3.80
C GLY A 92 9.67 3.57 5.25
N ILE A 93 8.69 4.43 5.51
CA ILE A 93 8.05 4.61 6.81
C ILE A 93 6.65 4.00 6.76
N GLY A 94 6.32 3.17 7.76
CA GLY A 94 4.98 2.67 8.00
C GLY A 94 4.31 3.36 9.17
N ALA A 95 2.98 3.49 9.14
CA ALA A 95 2.20 3.92 10.30
C ALA A 95 0.83 3.25 10.30
N VAL A 96 0.31 3.00 11.51
CA VAL A 96 -0.99 2.34 11.69
C VAL A 96 -2.12 3.34 11.50
N ILE A 97 -3.11 2.96 10.73
CA ILE A 97 -4.38 3.66 10.58
C ILE A 97 -5.39 2.97 11.49
N ASP A 98 -6.15 3.72 12.26
CA ASP A 98 -7.32 3.20 12.96
C ASP A 98 -8.40 2.81 11.94
N LYS A 99 -8.78 1.54 11.96
CA LYS A 99 -9.69 0.97 10.95
C LYS A 99 -11.12 1.51 11.00
N GLU A 100 -11.53 2.08 12.14
CA GLU A 100 -12.87 2.66 12.27
C GLU A 100 -12.91 4.11 11.79
N THR A 101 -11.87 4.88 12.11
CA THR A 101 -11.88 6.34 11.89
C THR A 101 -11.05 6.79 10.69
N GLY A 102 -10.13 5.97 10.19
CA GLY A 102 -9.18 6.36 9.13
C GLY A 102 -8.08 7.31 9.60
N VAL A 103 -7.92 7.49 10.92
CA VAL A 103 -6.89 8.35 11.48
C VAL A 103 -5.59 7.56 11.69
N ILE A 104 -4.45 8.15 11.37
CA ILE A 104 -3.15 7.57 11.70
C ILE A 104 -2.94 7.70 13.20
N VAL A 105 -2.93 6.58 13.92
CA VAL A 105 -2.87 6.54 15.39
C VAL A 105 -1.50 6.19 15.94
N SER A 106 -0.60 5.66 15.12
CA SER A 106 0.76 5.35 15.56
C SER A 106 1.77 6.39 15.06
N ARG A 107 2.92 6.43 15.71
CA ARG A 107 4.11 7.05 15.11
C ARG A 107 4.46 6.32 13.81
N GLY A 108 5.06 7.03 12.86
CA GLY A 108 5.75 6.38 11.76
C GLY A 108 6.92 5.56 12.29
N PHE A 109 7.25 4.46 11.62
CA PHE A 109 8.38 3.60 11.96
C PHE A 109 9.05 3.10 10.68
N ASP A 110 10.35 2.88 10.75
CA ASP A 110 11.13 2.27 9.68
C ASP A 110 11.63 0.88 10.09
N MET A 111 12.23 0.18 9.15
CA MET A 111 12.80 -1.16 9.38
C MET A 111 13.99 -1.17 10.35
N TYR A 112 14.57 -0.01 10.66
CA TYR A 112 15.72 0.12 11.58
C TYR A 112 15.27 0.39 13.01
N GLY A 113 13.95 0.48 13.28
CA GLY A 113 13.39 0.73 14.59
C GLY A 113 13.30 2.22 14.97
N ASN A 114 13.58 3.14 14.05
CA ASN A 114 13.36 4.55 14.30
C ASN A 114 11.87 4.87 14.28
N THR A 115 11.46 5.87 15.08
CA THR A 115 10.05 6.31 15.14
C THR A 115 9.90 7.79 14.91
N TYR A 116 8.81 8.20 14.24
CA TYR A 116 8.59 9.54 13.76
C TYR A 116 7.18 10.03 14.08
N ILE A 117 7.05 11.17 14.75
CA ILE A 117 5.77 11.90 14.90
C ILE A 117 5.53 12.74 13.62
N TYR A 118 6.62 13.31 13.09
CA TYR A 118 6.66 14.09 11.86
C TYR A 118 7.50 13.36 10.83
N HIS A 119 7.13 13.45 9.57
CA HIS A 119 7.91 12.85 8.49
C HIS A 119 9.29 13.52 8.38
N PRO A 120 10.41 12.77 8.39
CA PRO A 120 11.75 13.35 8.52
C PRO A 120 12.16 14.28 7.37
N LEU A 121 11.65 14.08 6.16
CA LEU A 121 11.98 14.94 5.01
C LEU A 121 11.04 16.15 4.87
N THR A 122 9.75 15.95 5.13
CA THR A 122 8.74 16.98 4.85
C THR A 122 8.31 17.75 6.09
N ASN A 123 8.68 17.26 7.27
CA ASN A 123 8.22 17.76 8.58
C ASN A 123 6.68 17.82 8.70
N LYS A 124 5.97 17.03 7.90
CA LYS A 124 4.52 16.87 7.99
C LYS A 124 4.18 15.93 9.13
N GLN A 125 3.14 16.26 9.87
CA GLN A 125 2.66 15.46 10.98
C GLN A 125 2.08 14.13 10.46
N ILE A 126 2.56 13.01 10.99
CA ILE A 126 2.08 11.66 10.68
C ILE A 126 0.89 11.32 11.59
N VAL A 127 1.13 11.36 12.90
CA VAL A 127 0.11 11.01 13.90
C VAL A 127 -1.04 11.99 13.87
N GLY A 128 -2.26 11.50 13.80
CA GLY A 128 -3.46 12.33 13.74
C GLY A 128 -3.87 12.75 12.33
N THR A 129 -3.09 12.41 11.31
CA THR A 129 -3.49 12.64 9.92
C THR A 129 -4.65 11.73 9.55
N CYS A 130 -5.72 12.31 8.99
CA CYS A 130 -6.89 11.58 8.51
C CYS A 130 -6.68 11.15 7.06
N ILE A 131 -6.91 9.88 6.77
CA ILE A 131 -6.93 9.34 5.42
C ILE A 131 -8.23 9.77 4.72
N PRO A 132 -8.17 10.47 3.61
CA PRO A 132 -9.38 10.85 2.87
C PRO A 132 -10.08 9.64 2.27
N TYR A 133 -11.40 9.72 2.10
CA TYR A 133 -12.22 8.67 1.50
C TYR A 133 -12.11 7.33 2.22
N TRP A 134 -12.01 7.36 3.57
CA TRP A 134 -11.72 6.16 4.35
C TRP A 134 -12.81 5.09 4.23
N GLU A 135 -14.08 5.47 4.26
CA GLU A 135 -15.19 4.53 4.09
C GLU A 135 -15.16 3.87 2.71
N GLU A 136 -14.85 4.66 1.69
CA GLU A 136 -14.69 4.15 0.32
C GLU A 136 -13.49 3.20 0.20
N VAL A 137 -12.38 3.49 0.90
CA VAL A 137 -11.21 2.60 0.95
C VAL A 137 -11.58 1.25 1.56
N LYS A 138 -12.32 1.24 2.67
CA LYS A 138 -12.80 0.00 3.30
C LYS A 138 -13.69 -0.79 2.34
N LYS A 139 -14.71 -0.14 1.80
CA LYS A 139 -15.64 -0.76 0.85
C LYS A 139 -14.93 -1.32 -0.37
N PHE A 140 -13.98 -0.58 -0.93
CA PHE A 140 -13.19 -0.99 -2.08
C PHE A 140 -12.35 -2.25 -1.78
N SER A 141 -11.74 -2.32 -0.60
CA SER A 141 -10.97 -3.50 -0.18
C SER A 141 -11.87 -4.73 0.07
N GLU A 142 -13.09 -4.54 0.59
CA GLU A 142 -14.08 -5.59 0.75
C GLU A 142 -14.59 -6.12 -0.58
N GLU A 143 -14.88 -5.24 -1.53
CA GLU A 143 -15.27 -5.62 -2.89
C GLU A 143 -14.16 -6.39 -3.60
N ALA A 144 -12.91 -5.95 -3.49
CA ALA A 144 -11.75 -6.65 -4.03
C ALA A 144 -11.59 -8.05 -3.44
N ALA A 145 -11.80 -8.21 -2.12
CA ALA A 145 -11.76 -9.51 -1.46
C ALA A 145 -12.84 -10.47 -1.98
N ARG A 146 -14.07 -9.97 -2.20
CA ARG A 146 -15.17 -10.79 -2.75
C ARG A 146 -14.93 -11.21 -4.21
N LEU A 147 -14.19 -10.43 -4.98
CA LEU A 147 -13.82 -10.78 -6.36
C LEU A 147 -12.73 -11.87 -6.43
N THR A 148 -12.05 -12.16 -5.32
CA THR A 148 -10.97 -13.16 -5.24
C THR A 148 -11.23 -14.23 -4.18
N PRO A 149 -12.35 -14.94 -4.20
CA PRO A 149 -12.79 -15.83 -3.10
C PRO A 149 -11.88 -17.04 -2.87
N SER A 150 -11.05 -17.38 -3.85
CA SER A 150 -10.07 -18.48 -3.74
C SER A 150 -8.89 -18.13 -2.83
N VAL A 151 -8.63 -16.85 -2.58
CA VAL A 151 -7.56 -16.37 -1.68
C VAL A 151 -8.22 -15.59 -0.55
N LYS A 152 -8.40 -16.23 0.59
CA LYS A 152 -9.16 -15.64 1.70
C LYS A 152 -8.41 -14.54 2.46
N TYR A 153 -7.09 -14.56 2.49
CA TYR A 153 -6.24 -13.64 3.23
C TYR A 153 -5.35 -12.85 2.28
N ILE A 154 -5.62 -11.57 2.12
CA ILE A 154 -4.94 -10.70 1.15
C ILE A 154 -4.63 -9.35 1.77
N GLY A 155 -3.44 -8.84 1.47
CA GLY A 155 -3.06 -7.44 1.69
C GLY A 155 -3.22 -6.64 0.41
N TRP A 156 -4.09 -5.64 0.43
CA TRP A 156 -4.40 -4.76 -0.69
C TRP A 156 -3.61 -3.48 -0.59
N ASP A 157 -2.92 -3.10 -1.66
CA ASP A 157 -2.26 -1.81 -1.79
C ASP A 157 -3.17 -0.87 -2.58
N ILE A 158 -3.72 0.10 -1.89
CA ILE A 158 -4.71 1.03 -2.41
C ILE A 158 -4.13 2.45 -2.40
N VAL A 159 -4.38 3.17 -3.47
CA VAL A 159 -3.96 4.56 -3.63
C VAL A 159 -5.17 5.43 -3.92
N VAL A 160 -5.22 6.59 -3.27
CA VAL A 160 -6.15 7.67 -3.62
C VAL A 160 -5.43 8.61 -4.56
N ASN A 161 -5.90 8.75 -5.80
CA ASN A 161 -5.29 9.64 -6.77
C ASN A 161 -5.71 11.11 -6.57
N GLU A 162 -5.16 12.00 -7.39
CA GLU A 162 -5.44 13.44 -7.34
C GLU A 162 -6.91 13.83 -7.53
N ASN A 163 -7.73 12.97 -8.13
CA ASN A 163 -9.15 13.18 -8.37
C ASN A 163 -10.04 12.48 -7.32
N GLY A 164 -9.45 11.93 -6.25
CA GLY A 164 -10.17 11.16 -5.23
C GLY A 164 -10.57 9.75 -5.66
N LYS A 165 -10.11 9.28 -6.83
CA LYS A 165 -10.39 7.93 -7.30
C LYS A 165 -9.47 6.93 -6.60
N LEU A 166 -10.05 5.81 -6.14
CA LEU A 166 -9.30 4.68 -5.59
C LEU A 166 -8.74 3.82 -6.72
N LEU A 167 -7.49 3.44 -6.57
CA LEU A 167 -6.77 2.56 -7.50
C LEU A 167 -6.19 1.40 -6.70
N LEU A 168 -6.43 0.17 -7.16
CA LEU A 168 -5.76 -1.01 -6.66
C LEU A 168 -4.42 -1.14 -7.37
N VAL A 169 -3.34 -1.06 -6.61
CA VAL A 169 -1.98 -1.20 -7.14
C VAL A 169 -1.55 -2.66 -7.14
N GLU A 170 -1.81 -3.36 -6.03
CA GLU A 170 -1.39 -4.74 -5.85
C GLU A 170 -2.30 -5.47 -4.86
N GLY A 171 -2.50 -6.78 -5.08
CA GLY A 171 -3.06 -7.72 -4.11
C GLY A 171 -2.03 -8.77 -3.73
N ASN A 172 -1.62 -8.82 -2.46
CA ASN A 172 -0.60 -9.74 -1.96
C ASN A 172 -1.24 -10.84 -1.13
N SER A 173 -1.15 -12.10 -1.60
CA SER A 173 -1.71 -13.29 -0.95
C SER A 173 -0.96 -13.72 0.32
N SER A 174 0.20 -13.15 0.59
CA SER A 174 0.98 -13.38 1.81
C SER A 174 1.49 -12.06 2.35
N PRO A 175 0.58 -11.20 2.88
CA PRO A 175 1.00 -9.91 3.42
C PRO A 175 1.92 -10.11 4.61
N ASP A 176 3.03 -9.35 4.60
CA ASP A 176 4.08 -9.43 5.61
C ASP A 176 3.52 -9.20 7.03
N PRO A 177 3.62 -10.19 7.94
CA PRO A 177 3.12 -10.07 9.29
C PRO A 177 3.97 -9.09 10.13
N ASP A 178 5.24 -8.93 9.84
CA ASP A 178 6.13 -8.05 10.59
C ASP A 178 5.69 -6.59 10.44
N PHE A 179 5.38 -6.17 9.22
CA PHE A 179 4.85 -4.84 8.96
C PHE A 179 3.53 -4.58 9.70
N GLN A 180 2.68 -5.59 9.86
CA GLN A 180 1.38 -5.48 10.51
C GLN A 180 1.50 -5.37 12.05
N GLN A 181 2.58 -5.90 12.65
CA GLN A 181 2.70 -6.09 14.11
C GLN A 181 3.67 -5.11 14.79
N LEU A 182 4.40 -4.30 14.03
CA LEU A 182 5.46 -3.44 14.57
C LEU A 182 5.00 -2.45 15.66
N HIS A 183 3.70 -2.14 15.73
CA HIS A 183 3.12 -1.22 16.71
C HIS A 183 2.09 -1.83 17.64
N TYR A 184 1.76 -3.11 17.47
CA TYR A 184 0.75 -3.77 18.26
C TYR A 184 1.35 -4.78 19.22
N LYS A 185 0.62 -5.07 20.28
CA LYS A 185 0.89 -6.15 21.25
C LYS A 185 0.68 -7.54 20.60
N GLY A 186 1.14 -7.76 19.37
CA GLY A 186 0.97 -9.00 18.63
C GLY A 186 -0.50 -9.28 18.27
N LEU A 187 -0.85 -9.18 17.02
CA LEU A 187 -2.21 -9.45 16.49
C LEU A 187 -2.53 -10.95 16.39
N TRP A 188 -1.58 -11.83 16.75
CA TRP A 188 -1.70 -13.26 16.53
C TRP A 188 -2.91 -13.90 17.22
N GLN A 189 -3.26 -13.47 18.43
CA GLN A 189 -4.42 -14.05 19.14
C GLN A 189 -5.74 -13.72 18.43
N ASP A 190 -5.91 -12.48 18.00
CA ASP A 190 -7.08 -12.01 17.27
C ASP A 190 -7.17 -12.70 15.90
N TYR A 191 -6.06 -12.81 15.19
CA TYR A 191 -5.95 -13.50 13.92
C TYR A 191 -6.29 -14.99 14.06
N LYS A 192 -5.73 -15.66 15.05
CA LYS A 192 -5.97 -17.08 15.32
C LYS A 192 -7.44 -17.39 15.62
N GLN A 193 -8.11 -16.50 16.34
CA GLN A 193 -9.54 -16.65 16.64
C GLN A 193 -10.39 -16.50 15.38
N LEU A 194 -10.14 -15.46 14.58
CA LEU A 194 -10.85 -15.22 13.33
C LEU A 194 -10.55 -16.31 12.28
N MET A 195 -9.29 -16.69 12.09
CA MET A 195 -8.93 -17.76 11.15
C MET A 195 -9.55 -19.12 11.49
N LYS A 196 -9.81 -19.40 12.77
CA LYS A 196 -10.53 -20.61 13.18
C LYS A 196 -12.01 -20.57 12.79
N SER A 197 -12.61 -19.40 12.74
CA SER A 197 -14.02 -19.22 12.37
C SER A 197 -14.26 -19.26 10.85
N VAL A 198 -13.21 -19.02 10.06
CA VAL A 198 -13.21 -18.96 8.58
C VAL A 198 -12.69 -20.28 7.98
N LYS A 199 -13.28 -21.42 8.39
CA LYS A 199 -12.93 -22.72 7.81
C LYS A 199 -13.68 -23.02 6.52
#